data_f00c1f5f9e00e709bc454b73edb62e6e
#
_entry.id   f00c1f5f9e00e709bc454b73edb62e6e
#
_cell.length_a   1.000
_cell.length_b   1.000
_cell.length_c   1.000
_cell.angle_alpha   90.00
_cell.angle_beta   90.00
_cell.angle_gamma   90.00
#
_symmetry.space_group_name_H-M   'P 1'
#
loop_
_entity.id
_entity.type
_entity.pdbx_description
1 polymer ?
#
loop_
_entity_poly.entity_id
_entity_poly.type
_entity_poly.pdbx_seq_one_letter_code
_entity_poly.pdbx_strand_id
1 'polypeptide(L)'
;MDELVEVESRGILVHEPEDHPVLLLSWPGSGRVVPVWIGPAEAAYLAAREAGMTQNRPCAQDVVVEMAESTGNSIERAEVTGYHEGVFIAALVLSDGGRVDCRVSDAVAVCEIAEAPLLFAREILEAASVPAGSLFDDPENPGDEEEESVEEFARFLDEIDAADFMGDSGGSEGAGGSGGNGDSRGSDGAGEPGDR
;
A
#
# COMPACT_ATOMS: atom_id res chain seq x y z
N MET A 1 -27.58 -8.56 -9.77
CA MET A 1 -26.76 -8.46 -8.58
C MET A 1 -25.46 -9.08 -8.99
N ASP A 2 -24.42 -8.28 -9.05
CA ASP A 2 -23.11 -8.77 -9.47
C ASP A 2 -22.59 -9.70 -8.37
N GLU A 3 -22.06 -10.85 -8.76
CA GLU A 3 -21.48 -11.81 -7.82
C GLU A 3 -20.23 -11.19 -7.17
N LEU A 4 -20.25 -11.05 -5.86
CA LEU A 4 -19.11 -10.57 -5.10
C LEU A 4 -18.24 -11.75 -4.66
N VAL A 5 -16.93 -11.61 -4.82
CA VAL A 5 -15.92 -12.63 -4.51
C VAL A 5 -14.94 -12.04 -3.53
N GLU A 6 -14.68 -12.74 -2.45
CA GLU A 6 -13.67 -12.36 -1.48
C GLU A 6 -12.26 -12.50 -2.06
N VAL A 7 -11.42 -11.50 -1.80
CA VAL A 7 -10.01 -11.50 -2.18
C VAL A 7 -9.14 -11.29 -0.95
N GLU A 8 -7.89 -11.74 -1.05
CA GLU A 8 -6.92 -11.65 0.04
C GLU A 8 -5.71 -10.80 -0.38
N SER A 9 -5.17 -10.00 0.52
CA SER A 9 -3.89 -9.35 0.32
C SER A 9 -2.77 -10.40 0.28
N ARG A 10 -1.82 -10.23 -0.65
CA ARG A 10 -0.61 -11.05 -0.79
C ARG A 10 0.65 -10.23 -0.66
N GLY A 11 0.52 -9.02 -0.11
CA GLY A 11 1.63 -8.13 0.09
C GLY A 11 1.84 -7.15 -1.05
N ILE A 12 3.00 -6.53 -1.03
CA ILE A 12 3.36 -5.43 -1.92
C ILE A 12 4.61 -5.82 -2.71
N LEU A 13 4.51 -5.71 -4.03
CA LEU A 13 5.62 -5.85 -4.95
C LEU A 13 6.14 -4.48 -5.33
N VAL A 14 7.45 -4.28 -5.32
CA VAL A 14 8.10 -3.10 -5.91
C VAL A 14 8.69 -3.51 -7.26
N HIS A 15 8.17 -2.93 -8.33
CA HIS A 15 8.62 -3.26 -9.69
C HIS A 15 9.70 -2.28 -10.13
N GLU A 16 10.91 -2.79 -10.37
CA GLU A 16 12.01 -2.02 -10.99
C GLU A 16 11.79 -1.89 -12.52
N PRO A 17 12.23 -0.81 -13.18
CA PRO A 17 13.05 0.29 -12.67
C PRO A 17 12.26 1.49 -12.12
N GLU A 18 10.94 1.43 -12.08
CA GLU A 18 10.09 2.59 -11.81
C GLU A 18 9.81 2.80 -10.32
N ASP A 19 10.23 1.88 -9.44
CA ASP A 19 10.03 1.91 -7.98
C ASP A 19 8.58 2.18 -7.55
N HIS A 20 7.61 1.80 -8.40
CA HIS A 20 6.20 1.98 -8.08
C HIS A 20 5.66 0.75 -7.34
N PRO A 21 5.24 0.90 -6.09
CA PRO A 21 4.69 -0.21 -5.33
C PRO A 21 3.34 -0.67 -5.89
N VAL A 22 3.18 -1.99 -5.97
CA VAL A 22 1.98 -2.66 -6.45
C VAL A 22 1.45 -3.57 -5.34
N LEU A 23 0.27 -3.28 -4.85
CA LEU A 23 -0.45 -4.15 -3.93
C LEU A 23 -1.04 -5.33 -4.72
N LEU A 24 -0.77 -6.55 -4.27
CA LEU A 24 -1.26 -7.76 -4.89
C LEU A 24 -2.46 -8.33 -4.12
N LEU A 25 -3.58 -8.49 -4.82
CA LEU A 25 -4.79 -9.06 -4.25
C LEU A 25 -5.10 -10.39 -4.93
N SER A 26 -5.06 -11.49 -4.20
CA SER A 26 -5.29 -12.82 -4.78
C SER A 26 -6.78 -13.09 -4.97
N TRP A 27 -7.11 -13.72 -6.09
CA TRP A 27 -8.41 -14.32 -6.33
C TRP A 27 -8.35 -15.79 -5.93
N PRO A 28 -8.89 -16.18 -4.77
CA PRO A 28 -8.74 -17.54 -4.25
C PRO A 28 -9.22 -18.61 -5.21
N GLY A 29 -8.42 -19.66 -5.39
CA GLY A 29 -8.75 -20.81 -6.24
C GLY A 29 -8.61 -20.58 -7.74
N SER A 30 -8.24 -19.38 -8.20
CA SER A 30 -8.11 -19.07 -9.62
C SER A 30 -6.68 -19.09 -10.15
N GLY A 31 -5.67 -19.02 -9.27
CA GLY A 31 -4.28 -18.80 -9.66
C GLY A 31 -4.01 -17.40 -10.23
N ARG A 32 -4.92 -16.44 -9.98
CA ARG A 32 -4.84 -15.08 -10.52
C ARG A 32 -4.75 -14.05 -9.39
N VAL A 33 -4.18 -12.90 -9.69
CA VAL A 33 -4.06 -11.75 -8.79
C VAL A 33 -4.50 -10.48 -9.50
N VAL A 34 -4.96 -9.52 -8.73
CA VAL A 34 -5.25 -8.17 -9.19
C VAL A 34 -4.12 -7.26 -8.73
N PRO A 35 -3.30 -6.72 -9.64
CA PRO A 35 -2.31 -5.72 -9.30
C PRO A 35 -2.98 -4.35 -9.12
N VAL A 36 -2.71 -3.70 -8.01
CA VAL A 36 -3.22 -2.35 -7.70
C VAL A 36 -2.05 -1.43 -7.42
N TRP A 37 -1.79 -0.47 -8.31
CA TRP A 37 -0.75 0.53 -8.09
C TRP A 37 -1.12 1.44 -6.93
N ILE A 38 -0.23 1.56 -5.96
CA ILE A 38 -0.43 2.37 -4.75
C ILE A 38 0.73 3.35 -4.57
N GLY A 39 0.53 4.36 -3.75
CA GLY A 39 1.60 5.31 -3.44
C GLY A 39 2.60 4.74 -2.42
N PRO A 40 3.82 5.30 -2.36
CA PRO A 40 4.84 4.83 -1.41
C PRO A 40 4.40 4.93 0.06
N ALA A 41 3.60 5.93 0.41
CA ALA A 41 3.10 6.09 1.78
C ALA A 41 2.09 4.99 2.16
N GLU A 42 1.20 4.63 1.24
CA GLU A 42 0.25 3.54 1.41
C GLU A 42 0.98 2.19 1.50
N ALA A 43 1.98 1.99 0.64
CA ALA A 43 2.81 0.79 0.65
C ALA A 43 3.54 0.63 1.98
N ALA A 44 4.22 1.68 2.45
CA ALA A 44 4.93 1.66 3.74
C ALA A 44 3.99 1.38 4.91
N TYR A 45 2.77 1.93 4.88
CA TYR A 45 1.78 1.69 5.92
C TYR A 45 1.30 0.23 5.94
N LEU A 46 0.93 -0.32 4.79
CA LEU A 46 0.46 -1.70 4.67
C LEU A 46 1.57 -2.70 5.03
N ALA A 47 2.79 -2.51 4.52
CA ALA A 47 3.93 -3.35 4.86
C ALA A 47 4.25 -3.34 6.37
N ALA A 48 4.19 -2.17 7.02
CA ALA A 48 4.40 -2.07 8.46
C ALA A 48 3.34 -2.83 9.26
N ARG A 49 2.08 -2.83 8.81
CA ARG A 49 1.01 -3.61 9.43
C ARG A 49 1.22 -5.11 9.24
N GLU A 50 1.51 -5.55 8.04
CA GLU A 50 1.80 -6.95 7.72
C GLU A 50 2.95 -7.49 8.58
N ALA A 51 3.99 -6.68 8.78
CA ALA A 51 5.11 -7.00 9.68
C ALA A 51 4.74 -6.96 11.19
N GLY A 52 3.49 -6.68 11.53
CA GLY A 52 3.06 -6.56 12.94
C GLY A 52 3.67 -5.38 13.68
N MET A 53 4.18 -4.38 12.97
CA MET A 53 4.74 -3.17 13.58
C MET A 53 3.62 -2.28 14.11
N THR A 54 3.43 -2.30 15.41
CA THR A 54 2.44 -1.45 16.07
C THR A 54 2.93 -0.01 16.19
N GLN A 55 2.13 0.92 15.71
CA GLN A 55 2.38 2.34 15.91
C GLN A 55 1.91 2.77 17.31
N ASN A 56 2.67 3.68 17.94
CA ASN A 56 2.34 4.21 19.27
C ASN A 56 1.07 5.09 19.28
N ARG A 57 0.59 5.48 18.12
CA ARG A 57 -0.60 6.34 17.92
C ARG A 57 -1.41 5.80 16.75
N PRO A 58 -2.77 5.92 16.81
CA PRO A 58 -3.64 5.53 15.72
C PRO A 58 -3.30 6.27 14.42
N CYS A 59 -3.30 5.56 13.31
CA CYS A 59 -3.26 6.11 11.95
C CYS A 59 -4.66 6.52 11.48
N ALA A 60 -4.76 7.10 10.31
CA ALA A 60 -6.04 7.55 9.76
C ALA A 60 -7.05 6.40 9.62
N GLN A 61 -6.59 5.22 9.20
CA GLN A 61 -7.42 4.03 9.01
C GLN A 61 -7.93 3.48 10.34
N ASP A 62 -7.10 3.48 11.41
CA ASP A 62 -7.53 3.12 12.75
C ASP A 62 -8.62 4.09 13.24
N VAL A 63 -8.43 5.40 12.99
CA VAL A 63 -9.40 6.44 13.34
C VAL A 63 -10.73 6.25 12.60
N VAL A 64 -10.71 5.83 11.34
CA VAL A 64 -11.94 5.54 10.56
C VAL A 64 -12.76 4.43 11.23
N VAL A 65 -12.11 3.33 11.63
CA VAL A 65 -12.77 2.21 12.30
C VAL A 65 -13.32 2.67 13.65
N GLU A 66 -12.51 3.35 14.47
CA GLU A 66 -12.92 3.85 15.79
C GLU A 66 -14.07 4.87 15.68
N MET A 67 -14.08 5.72 14.65
CA MET A 67 -15.20 6.64 14.39
C MET A 67 -16.49 5.89 14.06
N ALA A 68 -16.43 4.86 13.22
CA ALA A 68 -17.62 4.04 12.92
C ALA A 68 -18.17 3.43 14.22
N GLU A 69 -17.32 2.81 15.02
CA GLU A 69 -17.70 2.19 16.30
C GLU A 69 -18.26 3.21 17.30
N SER A 70 -17.65 4.39 17.40
CA SER A 70 -18.10 5.45 18.32
C SER A 70 -19.50 5.98 17.99
N THR A 71 -19.93 5.83 16.73
CA THR A 71 -21.28 6.20 16.27
C THR A 71 -22.27 5.04 16.30
N GLY A 72 -21.87 3.87 16.82
CA GLY A 72 -22.70 2.67 16.93
C GLY A 72 -22.75 1.86 15.61
N ASN A 73 -21.87 2.13 14.66
CA ASN A 73 -21.69 1.38 13.43
C ASN A 73 -20.46 0.47 13.51
N SER A 74 -20.35 -0.45 12.57
CA SER A 74 -19.13 -1.22 12.31
C SER A 74 -18.89 -1.28 10.81
N ILE A 75 -17.65 -1.57 10.43
CA ILE A 75 -17.32 -1.89 9.04
C ILE A 75 -17.72 -3.35 8.81
N GLU A 76 -18.69 -3.61 7.95
CA GLU A 76 -19.10 -4.98 7.62
C GLU A 76 -18.23 -5.61 6.54
N ARG A 77 -17.82 -4.82 5.56
CA ARG A 77 -17.01 -5.24 4.42
C ARG A 77 -16.55 -4.05 3.61
N ALA A 78 -15.60 -4.27 2.72
CA ALA A 78 -15.36 -3.36 1.60
C ALA A 78 -15.77 -4.02 0.28
N GLU A 79 -16.25 -3.24 -0.66
CA GLU A 79 -16.66 -3.70 -1.99
C GLU A 79 -15.95 -2.89 -3.07
N VAL A 80 -15.35 -3.59 -4.03
CA VAL A 80 -14.82 -3.01 -5.26
C VAL A 80 -15.76 -3.38 -6.39
N THR A 81 -16.49 -2.38 -6.88
CA THR A 81 -17.60 -2.56 -7.82
C THR A 81 -17.42 -1.82 -9.13
N GLY A 82 -16.30 -1.14 -9.33
CA GLY A 82 -15.99 -0.44 -10.57
C GLY A 82 -14.51 -0.47 -10.89
N TYR A 83 -14.20 -0.49 -12.19
CA TYR A 83 -12.86 -0.37 -12.73
C TYR A 83 -12.90 0.42 -14.03
N HIS A 84 -12.18 1.54 -14.08
CA HIS A 84 -12.17 2.40 -15.24
C HIS A 84 -10.79 3.03 -15.42
N GLU A 85 -10.17 2.81 -16.59
CA GLU A 85 -8.88 3.40 -16.96
C GLU A 85 -7.78 3.24 -15.88
N GLY A 86 -7.68 2.04 -15.27
CA GLY A 86 -6.69 1.74 -14.23
C GLY A 86 -7.12 2.16 -12.81
N VAL A 87 -8.28 2.80 -12.66
CA VAL A 87 -8.79 3.23 -11.36
C VAL A 87 -9.90 2.29 -10.88
N PHE A 88 -9.71 1.73 -9.70
CA PHE A 88 -10.73 0.94 -9.01
C PHE A 88 -11.64 1.85 -8.18
N ILE A 89 -12.93 1.53 -8.18
CA ILE A 89 -13.94 2.20 -7.36
C ILE A 89 -14.30 1.26 -6.22
N ALA A 90 -13.94 1.67 -5.00
CA ALA A 90 -14.17 0.90 -3.79
C ALA A 90 -15.01 1.69 -2.79
N ALA A 91 -15.75 0.98 -1.94
CA ALA A 91 -16.49 1.58 -0.84
C ALA A 91 -16.49 0.66 0.39
N LEU A 92 -16.35 1.26 1.55
CA LEU A 92 -16.64 0.63 2.84
C LEU A 92 -18.16 0.55 3.02
N VAL A 93 -18.65 -0.59 3.47
CA VAL A 93 -20.07 -0.81 3.80
C VAL A 93 -20.21 -0.94 5.31
N LEU A 94 -21.04 -0.09 5.87
CA LEU A 94 -21.31 -0.01 7.30
C LEU A 94 -22.49 -0.91 7.69
N SER A 95 -22.58 -1.24 8.97
CA SER A 95 -23.65 -2.09 9.52
C SER A 95 -25.05 -1.50 9.40
N ASP A 96 -25.19 -0.18 9.24
CA ASP A 96 -26.47 0.48 8.97
C ASP A 96 -26.80 0.53 7.45
N GLY A 97 -25.95 -0.05 6.59
CA GLY A 97 -26.05 -0.01 5.12
C GLY A 97 -25.45 1.24 4.50
N GLY A 98 -24.87 2.15 5.30
CA GLY A 98 -24.12 3.30 4.80
C GLY A 98 -22.94 2.86 3.93
N ARG A 99 -22.59 3.68 2.95
CA ARG A 99 -21.45 3.43 2.04
C ARG A 99 -20.54 4.63 2.02
N VAL A 100 -19.24 4.39 2.16
CA VAL A 100 -18.21 5.43 2.16
C VAL A 100 -17.21 5.10 1.06
N ASP A 101 -17.09 5.98 0.07
CA ASP A 101 -16.13 5.84 -1.02
C ASP A 101 -14.69 5.90 -0.50
N CYS A 102 -13.83 5.03 -1.03
CA CYS A 102 -12.43 4.95 -0.61
C CYS A 102 -11.55 4.38 -1.73
N ARG A 103 -10.24 4.49 -1.56
CA ARG A 103 -9.28 3.79 -2.44
C ARG A 103 -9.17 2.33 -2.01
N VAL A 104 -8.75 1.45 -2.93
CA VAL A 104 -8.54 0.03 -2.61
C VAL A 104 -7.51 -0.16 -1.49
N SER A 105 -6.41 0.60 -1.49
CA SER A 105 -5.40 0.56 -0.42
C SER A 105 -5.97 0.92 0.96
N ASP A 106 -6.87 1.91 1.03
CA ASP A 106 -7.56 2.26 2.27
C ASP A 106 -8.55 1.16 2.68
N ALA A 107 -9.27 0.58 1.69
CA ALA A 107 -10.19 -0.52 1.92
C ALA A 107 -9.48 -1.75 2.52
N VAL A 108 -8.32 -2.15 1.97
CA VAL A 108 -7.50 -3.24 2.50
C VAL A 108 -7.13 -2.96 3.96
N ALA A 109 -6.54 -1.80 4.22
CA ALA A 109 -6.10 -1.44 5.57
C ALA A 109 -7.25 -1.41 6.59
N VAL A 110 -8.40 -0.84 6.22
CA VAL A 110 -9.59 -0.77 7.09
C VAL A 110 -10.18 -2.15 7.32
N CYS A 111 -10.26 -2.99 6.27
CA CYS A 111 -10.74 -4.37 6.41
C CYS A 111 -9.85 -5.21 7.33
N GLU A 112 -8.52 -5.07 7.25
CA GLU A 112 -7.59 -5.73 8.17
C GLU A 112 -7.78 -5.29 9.62
N ILE A 113 -8.03 -3.99 9.88
CA ILE A 113 -8.28 -3.46 11.23
C ILE A 113 -9.60 -3.98 11.78
N ALA A 114 -10.65 -3.94 10.96
CA ALA A 114 -12.01 -4.31 11.35
C ALA A 114 -12.29 -5.83 11.27
N GLU A 115 -11.31 -6.63 10.84
CA GLU A 115 -11.47 -8.07 10.55
C GLU A 115 -12.65 -8.34 9.60
N ALA A 116 -12.82 -7.46 8.61
CA ALA A 116 -13.90 -7.48 7.64
C ALA A 116 -13.43 -7.97 6.26
N PRO A 117 -14.28 -8.63 5.46
CA PRO A 117 -13.88 -9.12 4.15
C PRO A 117 -13.77 -7.99 3.12
N LEU A 118 -12.81 -8.14 2.20
CA LEU A 118 -12.69 -7.34 0.98
C LEU A 118 -13.29 -8.12 -0.17
N LEU A 119 -14.30 -7.55 -0.81
CA LEU A 119 -15.06 -8.19 -1.87
C LEU A 119 -14.88 -7.45 -3.21
N PHE A 120 -14.70 -8.19 -4.28
CA PHE A 120 -14.68 -7.66 -5.64
C PHE A 120 -15.86 -8.19 -6.44
N ALA A 121 -16.45 -7.35 -7.27
CA ALA A 121 -17.36 -7.82 -8.30
C ALA A 121 -16.59 -8.77 -9.25
N ARG A 122 -17.18 -9.93 -9.54
CA ARG A 122 -16.56 -10.97 -10.40
C ARG A 122 -16.10 -10.40 -11.74
N GLU A 123 -16.91 -9.55 -12.35
CA GLU A 123 -16.58 -8.89 -13.61
C GLU A 123 -15.31 -8.05 -13.55
N ILE A 124 -15.03 -7.43 -12.38
CA ILE A 124 -13.81 -6.66 -12.16
C ILE A 124 -12.60 -7.60 -12.05
N LEU A 125 -12.76 -8.73 -11.35
CA LEU A 125 -11.73 -9.76 -11.26
C LEU A 125 -11.39 -10.33 -12.64
N GLU A 126 -12.39 -10.63 -13.46
CA GLU A 126 -12.20 -11.12 -14.83
C GLU A 126 -11.48 -10.09 -15.71
N ALA A 127 -11.79 -8.81 -15.55
CA ALA A 127 -11.22 -7.73 -16.36
C ALA A 127 -9.81 -7.32 -15.93
N ALA A 128 -9.54 -7.29 -14.61
CA ALA A 128 -8.33 -6.66 -14.07
C ALA A 128 -7.31 -7.64 -13.49
N SER A 129 -7.65 -8.93 -13.31
CA SER A 129 -6.69 -9.90 -12.79
C SER A 129 -5.76 -10.42 -13.88
N VAL A 130 -4.55 -10.77 -13.46
CA VAL A 130 -3.53 -11.42 -14.30
C VAL A 130 -3.12 -12.75 -13.67
N PRO A 131 -2.56 -13.71 -14.43
CA PRO A 131 -1.97 -14.91 -13.84
C PRO A 131 -0.88 -14.51 -12.83
N ALA A 132 -0.82 -15.15 -11.68
CA ALA A 132 0.18 -14.81 -10.67
C ALA A 132 1.62 -14.94 -11.19
N GLY A 133 1.89 -15.96 -12.01
CA GLY A 133 3.20 -16.18 -12.62
C GLY A 133 3.67 -15.06 -13.56
N SER A 134 2.74 -14.40 -14.26
CA SER A 134 3.11 -13.37 -15.26
C SER A 134 3.65 -12.06 -14.64
N LEU A 135 3.60 -11.90 -13.35
CA LEU A 135 4.18 -10.73 -12.66
C LEU A 135 5.69 -10.84 -12.48
N PHE A 136 6.25 -12.01 -12.69
CA PHE A 136 7.66 -12.33 -12.52
C PHE A 136 8.36 -12.71 -13.84
N ASP A 137 7.59 -12.76 -14.94
CA ASP A 137 8.15 -13.02 -16.25
C ASP A 137 9.02 -11.82 -16.68
N ASP A 138 10.32 -12.02 -16.70
CA ASP A 138 11.27 -11.10 -17.30
C ASP A 138 11.00 -11.07 -18.83
N PRO A 139 10.63 -9.93 -19.43
CA PRO A 139 10.37 -9.84 -20.85
C PRO A 139 11.60 -10.19 -21.74
N GLU A 140 12.79 -10.30 -21.15
CA GLU A 140 14.01 -10.73 -21.83
C GLU A 140 14.24 -12.25 -21.79
N ASN A 141 13.43 -13.02 -21.04
CA ASN A 141 13.52 -14.49 -20.99
C ASN A 141 12.16 -15.17 -21.24
N PRO A 142 11.67 -15.23 -22.47
CA PRO A 142 10.42 -15.92 -22.80
C PRO A 142 10.69 -17.42 -22.96
N GLY A 143 10.84 -18.12 -21.87
CA GLY A 143 11.04 -19.56 -21.96
C GLY A 143 11.13 -20.25 -20.61
N ASP A 144 10.15 -21.06 -20.41
CA ASP A 144 10.06 -22.25 -19.59
C ASP A 144 9.23 -22.16 -18.29
N GLU A 145 8.03 -22.77 -18.43
CA GLU A 145 7.31 -23.55 -17.45
C GLU A 145 6.44 -22.80 -16.40
N GLU A 146 5.14 -22.77 -16.73
CA GLU A 146 4.06 -22.27 -15.86
C GLU A 146 4.03 -22.92 -14.45
N GLU A 147 4.63 -24.08 -14.27
CA GLU A 147 4.69 -24.78 -12.97
C GLU A 147 5.86 -24.32 -12.08
N GLU A 148 6.99 -23.92 -12.65
CA GLU A 148 8.17 -23.46 -11.90
C GLU A 148 7.95 -22.03 -11.34
N SER A 149 7.22 -21.20 -12.06
CA SER A 149 6.92 -19.82 -11.66
C SER A 149 5.99 -19.73 -10.45
N VAL A 150 5.08 -20.69 -10.26
CA VAL A 150 4.19 -20.73 -9.08
C VAL A 150 4.95 -21.14 -7.81
N GLU A 151 5.92 -22.04 -7.93
CA GLU A 151 6.76 -22.43 -6.79
C GLU A 151 7.80 -21.36 -6.45
N GLU A 152 8.32 -20.62 -7.43
CA GLU A 152 9.20 -19.47 -7.19
C GLU A 152 8.42 -18.31 -6.55
N PHE A 153 7.21 -18.06 -6.99
CA PHE A 153 6.33 -17.07 -6.37
C PHE A 153 6.00 -17.39 -4.92
N ALA A 154 5.67 -18.64 -4.63
CA ALA A 154 5.42 -19.06 -3.25
C ALA A 154 6.67 -18.91 -2.37
N ARG A 155 7.85 -19.23 -2.91
CA ARG A 155 9.14 -19.05 -2.21
C ARG A 155 9.49 -17.57 -2.01
N PHE A 156 9.26 -16.75 -3.00
CA PHE A 156 9.48 -15.30 -2.93
C PHE A 156 8.57 -14.65 -1.89
N LEU A 157 7.31 -15.04 -1.80
CA LEU A 157 6.38 -14.54 -0.77
C LEU A 157 6.77 -14.98 0.65
N ASP A 158 7.39 -16.14 0.80
CA ASP A 158 7.93 -16.62 2.08
C ASP A 158 9.27 -15.94 2.47
N GLU A 159 9.97 -15.36 1.51
CA GLU A 159 11.31 -14.78 1.68
C GLU A 159 11.31 -13.24 1.83
N ILE A 160 10.20 -12.56 1.47
CA ILE A 160 10.04 -11.10 1.69
C ILE A 160 9.90 -10.84 3.18
N ASP A 161 11.00 -10.44 3.79
CA ASP A 161 10.99 -9.86 5.13
C ASP A 161 10.73 -8.34 5.02
N ALA A 162 9.81 -7.82 5.82
CA ALA A 162 9.54 -6.38 5.92
C ALA A 162 10.80 -5.53 6.24
N ALA A 163 11.88 -6.18 6.66
CA ALA A 163 13.19 -5.56 6.86
C ALA A 163 13.87 -5.12 5.55
N ASP A 164 13.58 -5.75 4.42
CA ASP A 164 14.19 -5.42 3.13
C ASP A 164 13.61 -4.13 2.53
N PHE A 165 12.41 -3.75 2.94
CA PHE A 165 11.77 -2.49 2.54
C PHE A 165 12.29 -1.25 3.30
N MET A 166 12.98 -1.45 4.42
CA MET A 166 13.66 -0.38 5.15
C MET A 166 15.09 -0.21 4.63
N GLY A 167 15.24 0.29 3.41
CA GLY A 167 16.52 0.62 2.81
C GLY A 167 17.43 1.38 3.76
N ASP A 168 18.62 0.87 3.86
CA ASP A 168 19.81 1.40 4.52
C ASP A 168 19.87 2.94 4.54
N SER A 169 19.42 3.57 5.63
CA SER A 169 19.78 4.92 5.97
C SER A 169 21.19 4.91 6.63
N GLY A 170 22.18 4.41 5.84
CA GLY A 170 23.58 4.36 6.21
C GLY A 170 24.15 5.75 6.39
N GLY A 171 24.49 6.05 7.61
CA GLY A 171 25.18 7.25 8.02
C GLY A 171 26.49 7.44 7.28
N SER A 172 26.70 8.60 6.69
CA SER A 172 28.03 9.08 6.31
C SER A 172 28.61 9.87 7.48
N GLU A 173 29.40 9.21 8.29
CA GLU A 173 30.43 9.85 9.09
C GLU A 173 31.55 10.24 8.14
N GLY A 174 31.66 11.51 7.85
CA GLY A 174 32.79 12.12 7.16
C GLY A 174 33.64 12.97 8.10
N ALA A 175 34.79 12.45 8.41
CA ALA A 175 35.82 13.09 9.22
C ALA A 175 36.48 14.27 8.52
N GLY A 176 36.71 15.35 9.27
CA GLY A 176 37.99 16.08 9.39
C GLY A 176 38.45 16.99 8.25
N GLY A 177 38.72 18.24 8.58
CA GLY A 177 39.56 19.11 7.79
C GLY A 177 39.48 20.56 8.19
N SER A 178 40.18 20.90 9.20
CA SER A 178 40.95 22.12 9.50
C SER A 178 41.06 23.24 8.44
N GLY A 179 40.84 24.51 8.85
CA GLY A 179 41.72 25.61 8.45
C GLY A 179 41.05 26.86 7.92
N GLY A 180 41.28 27.98 8.63
CA GLY A 180 41.49 29.27 7.99
C GLY A 180 40.49 30.40 8.21
N ASN A 181 40.63 31.10 9.27
CA ASN A 181 40.85 32.55 9.47
C ASN A 181 40.33 33.53 8.39
N GLY A 182 39.60 34.58 8.79
CA GLY A 182 39.31 35.74 7.95
C GLY A 182 38.18 36.61 8.47
N ASP A 183 38.48 37.38 9.44
CA ASP A 183 38.12 38.75 9.86
C ASP A 183 37.32 39.61 8.86
N SER A 184 36.34 40.36 9.36
CA SER A 184 36.00 41.79 9.19
C SER A 184 34.51 42.12 9.10
N ARG A 185 34.06 42.77 10.14
CA ARG A 185 33.32 44.06 10.22
C ARG A 185 32.10 44.32 9.38
N GLY A 186 31.04 44.70 10.09
CA GLY A 186 30.39 46.00 9.93
C GLY A 186 28.94 45.92 9.53
N SER A 187 28.18 46.37 10.31
CA SER A 187 27.40 47.58 10.63
C SER A 187 25.90 47.41 10.52
N ASP A 188 25.26 47.66 11.62
CA ASP A 188 24.08 48.49 11.87
C ASP A 188 22.95 48.60 10.82
N GLY A 189 21.74 48.37 11.33
CA GLY A 189 20.53 48.81 10.68
C GLY A 189 19.28 48.45 11.46
N ALA A 190 18.96 49.25 12.46
CA ALA A 190 17.69 49.26 13.17
C ALA A 190 16.53 49.67 12.28
N GLY A 191 15.32 49.13 12.57
CA GLY A 191 14.08 49.61 11.98
C GLY A 191 12.87 48.84 12.47
N GLU A 192 12.32 49.24 13.58
CA GLU A 192 10.96 49.00 14.06
C GLU A 192 9.96 49.92 13.34
N PRO A 193 8.65 49.90 13.75
CA PRO A 193 7.58 48.93 13.44
C PRO A 193 6.42 49.60 12.70
N GLY A 194 5.40 48.90 12.34
CA GLY A 194 4.20 49.46 11.73
C GLY A 194 3.06 48.47 11.60
N ASP A 195 2.30 48.43 12.62
CA ASP A 195 0.85 48.57 12.80
C ASP A 195 0.00 48.68 11.51
N ARG A 196 -0.84 47.66 11.32
CA ARG A 196 -2.32 47.75 11.08
C ARG A 196 -2.90 46.37 10.81
#